data_79e8c36f311b1e58e2637344e61381e3
#
_entry.id   79e8c36f311b1e58e2637344e61381e3
#
_cell.length_a   1.000
_cell.length_b   1.000
_cell.length_c   1.000
_cell.angle_alpha   90.00
_cell.angle_beta   90.00
_cell.angle_gamma   90.00
#
_symmetry.space_group_name_H-M   'P 1'
#
loop_
_entity.id
_entity.type
_entity.pdbx_description
1 polymer ?
#
loop_
_entity_poly.entity_id
_entity_poly.type
_entity_poly.pdbx_seq_one_letter_code
_entity_poly.pdbx_strand_id
1 'polypeptide(L)'
;MPDGKLCNKKTVDTLEQLHALLADKSGKQYYEEMNHLEVDDKALWATLQKTFKSRMKTWLGICSHCGLCADSCFYYLANDRDPTQVPSYKIQQTLGELIRRKGKVDNAFMQMCMDTAYAKCTCCTRCGIYCPFGIDTGIMFSYLRGLLFGQGFVP
;
A
#
# COMPACT_ATOMS: atom_id res chain seq x y z
N MET A 1 -9.80 -10.61 15.63
CA MET A 1 -9.36 -9.28 16.09
C MET A 1 -8.98 -9.47 17.53
N PRO A 2 -7.70 -9.38 17.90
CA PRO A 2 -7.31 -9.30 19.28
C PRO A 2 -7.59 -7.87 19.73
N ASP A 3 -8.35 -7.77 20.80
CA ASP A 3 -8.54 -6.62 21.67
C ASP A 3 -8.71 -5.25 21.01
N GLY A 4 -9.94 -4.98 20.63
CA GLY A 4 -10.58 -3.73 20.25
C GLY A 4 -10.03 -2.37 20.67
N LYS A 5 -8.71 -2.17 20.65
CA LYS A 5 -8.08 -0.85 20.70
C LYS A 5 -7.90 -0.32 19.28
N LEU A 6 -9.02 -0.12 18.60
CA LEU A 6 -9.08 0.87 17.54
C LEU A 6 -8.49 2.17 18.08
N CYS A 7 -7.50 2.69 17.33
CA CYS A 7 -7.01 4.05 17.33
C CYS A 7 -7.74 4.95 18.34
N ASN A 8 -7.00 5.57 19.28
CA ASN A 8 -7.54 6.54 20.22
C ASN A 8 -8.41 7.56 19.47
N LYS A 9 -9.71 7.29 19.38
CA LYS A 9 -10.69 8.23 18.88
C LYS A 9 -10.78 9.38 19.88
N LYS A 10 -9.91 10.38 19.72
CA LYS A 10 -10.34 11.73 20.05
C LYS A 10 -11.33 12.08 18.96
N THR A 11 -12.62 11.94 19.26
CA THR A 11 -13.70 12.47 18.44
C THR A 11 -13.46 13.96 18.31
N VAL A 12 -13.26 14.43 17.09
CA VAL A 12 -13.12 15.84 16.78
C VAL A 12 -14.51 16.34 16.48
N ASP A 13 -15.12 16.99 17.45
CA ASP A 13 -16.52 17.46 17.36
C ASP A 13 -16.63 18.82 16.66
N THR A 14 -15.53 19.56 16.50
CA THR A 14 -15.52 20.87 15.84
C THR A 14 -14.32 21.04 14.91
N LEU A 15 -14.50 21.91 13.89
CA LEU A 15 -13.45 22.26 12.93
C LEU A 15 -12.23 22.91 13.62
N GLU A 16 -12.45 23.63 14.72
CA GLU A 16 -11.40 24.26 15.52
C GLU A 16 -10.53 23.22 16.26
N GLN A 17 -11.17 22.17 16.79
CA GLN A 17 -10.44 21.05 17.41
C GLN A 17 -9.62 20.28 16.37
N LEU A 18 -10.14 20.14 15.14
CA LEU A 18 -9.40 19.54 14.03
C LEU A 18 -8.17 20.39 13.66
N HIS A 19 -8.34 21.71 13.55
CA HIS A 19 -7.24 22.63 13.25
C HIS A 19 -6.20 22.65 14.37
N ALA A 20 -6.61 22.61 15.63
CA ALA A 20 -5.69 22.52 16.77
C ALA A 20 -4.91 21.20 16.78
N LEU A 21 -5.56 20.07 16.46
CA LEU A 21 -4.92 18.76 16.34
C LEU A 21 -3.95 18.71 15.16
N LEU A 22 -4.28 19.34 14.04
CA LEU A 22 -3.41 19.41 12.86
C LEU A 22 -2.24 20.38 13.07
N ALA A 23 -2.42 21.45 13.83
CA ALA A 23 -1.36 22.40 14.15
C ALA A 23 -0.37 21.86 15.20
N ASP A 24 -0.85 21.03 16.14
CA ASP A 24 -0.05 20.46 17.22
C ASP A 24 0.78 19.23 16.79
N LYS A 25 0.37 18.58 15.71
CA LYS A 25 1.11 17.45 15.11
C LYS A 25 1.81 17.91 13.84
N SER A 26 3.06 18.38 13.97
CA SER A 26 3.91 18.43 12.78
C SER A 26 3.92 17.04 12.16
N GLY A 27 3.75 16.93 10.84
CA GLY A 27 3.73 15.64 10.14
C GLY A 27 4.92 14.72 10.47
N LYS A 28 6.05 15.28 10.91
CA LYS A 28 7.21 14.57 11.44
C LYS A 28 6.91 13.73 12.67
N GLN A 29 6.16 14.26 13.64
CA GLN A 29 5.87 13.54 14.89
C GLN A 29 4.94 12.34 14.66
N TYR A 30 4.00 12.46 13.73
CA TYR A 30 3.14 11.35 13.33
C TYR A 30 3.93 10.22 12.64
N TYR A 31 4.87 10.56 11.76
CA TYR A 31 5.77 9.60 11.12
C TYR A 31 6.76 8.97 12.09
N GLU A 32 7.25 9.71 13.08
CA GLU A 32 8.13 9.20 14.12
C GLU A 32 7.43 8.23 15.06
N GLU A 33 6.19 8.51 15.47
CA GLU A 33 5.38 7.59 16.28
C GLU A 33 5.05 6.28 15.53
N MET A 34 4.87 6.33 14.21
CA MET A 34 4.63 5.15 13.37
C MET A 34 5.88 4.32 13.11
N ASN A 35 7.06 4.92 13.09
CA ASN A 35 8.33 4.22 12.90
C ASN A 35 8.74 3.33 14.09
N HIS A 36 8.01 3.38 15.22
CA HIS A 36 8.22 2.52 16.39
C HIS A 36 7.38 1.22 16.37
N LEU A 37 6.53 1.04 15.37
CA LEU A 37 5.78 -0.21 15.23
C LEU A 37 6.70 -1.29 14.68
N GLU A 38 6.84 -2.38 15.42
CA GLU A 38 7.50 -3.59 14.91
C GLU A 38 6.52 -4.36 14.03
N VAL A 39 6.98 -4.79 12.86
CA VAL A 39 6.20 -5.62 11.95
C VAL A 39 6.02 -7.01 12.57
N ASP A 40 4.78 -7.46 12.72
CA ASP A 40 4.51 -8.85 13.08
C ASP A 40 4.52 -9.74 11.83
N ASP A 41 5.70 -10.26 11.50
CA ASP A 41 5.93 -11.13 10.34
C ASP A 41 5.00 -12.35 10.33
N LYS A 42 4.71 -12.92 11.50
CA LYS A 42 3.87 -14.12 11.61
C LYS A 42 2.41 -13.81 11.32
N ALA A 43 1.90 -12.73 11.91
CA ALA A 43 0.53 -12.28 11.66
C ALA A 43 0.37 -11.80 10.21
N LEU A 44 1.35 -11.08 9.67
CA LEU A 44 1.37 -10.64 8.27
C LEU A 44 1.32 -11.82 7.32
N TRP A 45 2.19 -12.83 7.53
CA TRP A 45 2.23 -14.01 6.67
C TRP A 45 0.95 -14.85 6.78
N ALA A 46 0.42 -15.05 7.98
CA ALA A 46 -0.85 -15.76 8.20
C ALA A 46 -2.00 -15.05 7.47
N THR A 47 -2.05 -13.72 7.53
CA THR A 47 -3.05 -12.92 6.82
C THR A 47 -2.90 -13.07 5.30
N LEU A 48 -1.68 -13.00 4.78
CA LEU A 48 -1.37 -13.23 3.37
C LEU A 48 -1.81 -14.62 2.90
N GLN A 49 -1.50 -15.67 3.66
CA GLN A 49 -1.91 -17.03 3.31
C GLN A 49 -3.43 -17.19 3.27
N LYS A 50 -4.14 -16.57 4.20
CA LYS A 50 -5.59 -16.66 4.30
C LYS A 50 -6.34 -15.83 3.25
N THR A 51 -5.85 -14.63 2.95
CA THR A 51 -6.61 -13.64 2.18
C THR A 51 -6.07 -13.42 0.77
N PHE A 52 -4.80 -13.75 0.49
CA PHE A 52 -4.20 -13.60 -0.83
C PHE A 52 -4.68 -14.70 -1.77
N LYS A 53 -5.73 -14.41 -2.51
CA LYS A 53 -6.43 -15.38 -3.37
C LYS A 53 -5.56 -15.82 -4.56
N SER A 54 -5.85 -17.01 -5.09
CA SER A 54 -5.17 -17.59 -6.25
C SER A 54 -5.13 -16.65 -7.47
N ARG A 55 -6.20 -15.87 -7.70
CA ARG A 55 -6.25 -14.86 -8.75
C ARG A 55 -5.13 -13.84 -8.67
N MET A 56 -4.87 -13.28 -7.48
CA MET A 56 -3.77 -12.30 -7.29
C MET A 56 -2.40 -12.95 -7.49
N LYS A 57 -2.23 -14.20 -7.07
CA LYS A 57 -0.99 -14.97 -7.33
C LYS A 57 -0.76 -15.14 -8.83
N THR A 58 -1.81 -15.48 -9.57
CA THR A 58 -1.75 -15.59 -11.03
C THR A 58 -1.39 -14.25 -11.65
N TRP A 59 -2.00 -13.16 -11.23
CA TRP A 59 -1.69 -11.81 -11.74
C TRP A 59 -0.23 -11.39 -11.54
N LEU A 60 0.36 -11.75 -10.39
CA LEU A 60 1.81 -11.50 -10.19
C LEU A 60 2.68 -12.30 -11.14
N GLY A 61 2.26 -13.51 -11.51
CA GLY A 61 3.04 -14.42 -12.35
C GLY A 61 2.89 -14.21 -13.86
N ILE A 62 1.74 -13.74 -14.34
CA ILE A 62 1.44 -13.61 -15.77
C ILE A 62 1.82 -12.24 -16.37
N CYS A 63 2.28 -11.31 -15.54
CA CYS A 63 2.67 -9.99 -16.02
C CYS A 63 3.88 -10.09 -16.96
N SER A 64 3.68 -9.78 -18.23
CA SER A 64 4.74 -9.80 -19.26
C SER A 64 5.54 -8.51 -19.34
N HIS A 65 5.30 -7.54 -18.46
CA HIS A 65 5.96 -6.23 -18.45
C HIS A 65 5.84 -5.44 -19.75
N CYS A 66 4.71 -5.59 -20.47
CA CYS A 66 4.47 -4.96 -21.77
C CYS A 66 4.39 -3.42 -21.75
N GLY A 67 4.25 -2.79 -20.58
CA GLY A 67 4.26 -1.33 -20.42
C GLY A 67 2.91 -0.62 -20.61
N LEU A 68 1.87 -1.27 -21.15
CA LEU A 68 0.58 -0.62 -21.44
C LEU A 68 -0.08 0.00 -20.20
N CYS A 69 0.12 -0.58 -19.03
CA CYS A 69 -0.33 0.00 -17.76
C CYS A 69 0.40 1.31 -17.40
N ALA A 70 1.63 1.51 -17.88
CA ALA A 70 2.40 2.72 -17.66
C ALA A 70 1.78 3.90 -18.41
N ASP A 71 1.48 3.73 -19.69
CA ASP A 71 0.91 4.81 -20.54
C ASP A 71 -0.48 5.27 -20.05
N SER A 72 -1.17 4.44 -19.29
CA SER A 72 -2.44 4.79 -18.67
C SER A 72 -2.31 5.44 -17.29
N CYS A 73 -1.13 5.39 -16.68
CA CYS A 73 -0.91 5.83 -15.30
C CYS A 73 -0.57 7.32 -15.20
N PHE A 74 -1.42 8.08 -14.50
CA PHE A 74 -1.18 9.50 -14.25
C PHE A 74 0.18 9.74 -13.56
N TYR A 75 0.52 8.97 -12.53
CA TYR A 75 1.80 9.16 -11.83
C TYR A 75 3.02 8.90 -12.71
N TYR A 76 2.95 7.91 -13.60
CA TYR A 76 4.02 7.67 -14.55
C TYR A 76 4.20 8.84 -15.53
N LEU A 77 3.09 9.34 -16.08
CA LEU A 77 3.12 10.45 -17.04
C LEU A 77 3.52 11.77 -16.38
N ALA A 78 3.08 12.03 -15.15
CA ALA A 78 3.38 13.26 -14.42
C ALA A 78 4.80 13.32 -13.82
N ASN A 79 5.51 12.21 -13.76
CA ASN A 79 6.88 12.11 -13.26
C ASN A 79 7.86 11.74 -14.37
N ASP A 80 7.79 12.41 -15.50
CA ASP A 80 8.72 12.28 -16.64
C ASP A 80 8.94 10.83 -17.09
N ARG A 81 7.90 10.01 -16.98
CA ARG A 81 7.94 8.57 -17.30
C ARG A 81 8.97 7.78 -16.49
N ASP A 82 9.14 8.13 -15.23
CA ASP A 82 10.01 7.42 -14.30
C ASP A 82 9.61 5.93 -14.23
N PRO A 83 10.50 4.98 -14.56
CA PRO A 83 10.22 3.55 -14.52
C PRO A 83 9.71 3.05 -13.16
N THR A 84 10.09 3.70 -12.07
CA THR A 84 9.63 3.35 -10.71
C THR A 84 8.15 3.65 -10.50
N GLN A 85 7.54 4.47 -11.35
CA GLN A 85 6.11 4.82 -11.31
C GLN A 85 5.23 3.87 -12.12
N VAL A 86 5.82 2.93 -12.84
CA VAL A 86 5.07 1.94 -13.62
C VAL A 86 4.21 1.05 -12.70
N PRO A 87 2.90 0.91 -12.92
CA PRO A 87 2.01 0.16 -12.03
C PRO A 87 2.45 -1.28 -11.78
N SER A 88 2.85 -2.01 -12.82
CA SER A 88 3.34 -3.39 -12.68
C SER A 88 4.63 -3.45 -11.85
N TYR A 89 5.56 -2.51 -12.04
CA TYR A 89 6.77 -2.42 -11.24
C TYR A 89 6.46 -2.18 -9.76
N LYS A 90 5.61 -1.18 -9.47
CA LYS A 90 5.21 -0.87 -8.08
C LYS A 90 4.62 -2.08 -7.35
N ILE A 91 3.74 -2.83 -8.00
CA ILE A 91 3.13 -4.04 -7.41
C ILE A 91 4.17 -5.15 -7.20
N GLN A 92 5.08 -5.35 -8.12
CA GLN A 92 6.14 -6.35 -7.97
C GLN A 92 7.11 -6.00 -6.84
N GLN A 93 7.46 -4.73 -6.69
CA GLN A 93 8.36 -4.27 -5.63
C GLN A 93 7.72 -4.24 -4.23
N THR A 94 6.40 -4.23 -4.15
CA THR A 94 5.66 -4.22 -2.89
C THR A 94 5.06 -5.60 -2.59
N LEU A 95 3.87 -5.87 -3.11
CA LEU A 95 3.14 -7.12 -2.84
C LEU A 95 3.89 -8.37 -3.35
N GLY A 96 4.56 -8.26 -4.50
CA GLY A 96 5.39 -9.33 -5.05
C GLY A 96 6.54 -9.69 -4.11
N GLU A 97 7.24 -8.69 -3.57
CA GLU A 97 8.30 -8.90 -2.58
C GLU A 97 7.78 -9.46 -1.25
N LEU A 98 6.66 -8.95 -0.75
CA LEU A 98 6.02 -9.49 0.46
C LEU A 98 5.76 -10.99 0.35
N ILE A 99 5.24 -11.43 -0.81
CA ILE A 99 5.00 -12.86 -1.07
C ILE A 99 6.31 -13.64 -1.18
N ARG A 100 7.28 -13.11 -1.91
CA ARG A 100 8.59 -13.75 -2.14
C ARG A 100 9.37 -13.95 -0.84
N ARG A 101 9.34 -12.95 0.04
CA ARG A 101 9.96 -12.99 1.37
C ARG A 101 9.11 -13.70 2.42
N LYS A 102 7.94 -14.23 2.05
CA LYS A 102 7.00 -14.90 2.99
C LYS A 102 6.64 -14.04 4.21
N GLY A 103 6.45 -12.75 3.98
CA GLY A 103 6.13 -11.78 5.04
C GLY A 103 7.30 -11.36 5.93
N LYS A 104 8.51 -11.89 5.73
CA LYS A 104 9.70 -11.50 6.49
C LYS A 104 10.27 -10.19 5.97
N VAL A 105 9.83 -9.10 6.56
CA VAL A 105 10.16 -7.73 6.12
C VAL A 105 10.37 -6.83 7.34
N ASP A 106 11.14 -5.78 7.15
CA ASP A 106 11.41 -4.77 8.14
C ASP A 106 10.47 -3.56 8.02
N ASN A 107 10.51 -2.68 9.01
CA ASN A 107 9.72 -1.46 9.03
C ASN A 107 10.02 -0.55 7.83
N ALA A 108 11.28 -0.49 7.39
CA ALA A 108 11.68 0.34 6.26
C ALA A 108 11.01 -0.14 4.96
N PHE A 109 10.90 -1.45 4.77
CA PHE A 109 10.17 -2.03 3.63
C PHE A 109 8.67 -1.72 3.72
N MET A 110 8.06 -1.84 4.90
CA MET A 110 6.64 -1.52 5.08
C MET A 110 6.36 -0.03 4.85
N GLN A 111 7.27 0.85 5.29
CA GLN A 111 7.20 2.28 4.98
C GLN A 111 7.27 2.53 3.47
N MET A 112 8.18 1.90 2.76
CA MET A 112 8.27 1.98 1.30
C MET A 112 7.00 1.47 0.62
N CYS A 113 6.40 0.40 1.14
CA CYS A 113 5.10 -0.10 0.67
C CYS A 113 3.98 0.93 0.90
N MET A 114 3.98 1.59 2.06
CA MET A 114 3.01 2.64 2.39
C MET A 114 3.14 3.83 1.44
N ASP A 115 4.34 4.36 1.26
CA ASP A 115 4.60 5.47 0.33
C ASP A 115 4.16 5.11 -1.11
N THR A 116 4.47 3.89 -1.52
CA THR A 116 4.08 3.43 -2.86
C THR A 116 2.57 3.28 -2.99
N ALA A 117 1.90 2.74 -1.98
CA ALA A 117 0.47 2.48 -2.03
C ALA A 117 -0.38 3.75 -1.93
N TYR A 118 0.06 4.74 -1.13
CA TYR A 118 -0.73 5.94 -0.86
C TYR A 118 -0.25 7.17 -1.61
N ALA A 119 1.06 7.44 -1.66
CA ALA A 119 1.59 8.61 -2.35
C ALA A 119 1.75 8.44 -3.86
N LYS A 120 1.93 7.19 -4.35
CA LYS A 120 2.20 6.91 -5.77
C LYS A 120 1.06 6.19 -6.49
N CYS A 121 -0.11 6.03 -5.85
CA CYS A 121 -1.28 5.37 -6.44
C CYS A 121 -2.57 5.91 -5.86
N THR A 122 -3.54 6.27 -6.71
CA THR A 122 -4.90 6.68 -6.30
C THR A 122 -5.91 5.53 -6.34
N CYS A 123 -5.49 4.30 -6.65
CA CYS A 123 -6.38 3.16 -6.88
C CYS A 123 -7.46 3.41 -7.95
N CYS A 124 -7.19 4.23 -8.97
CA CYS A 124 -8.13 4.59 -10.02
C CYS A 124 -8.43 3.46 -11.01
N THR A 125 -7.77 2.32 -10.90
CA THR A 125 -7.93 1.07 -11.71
C THR A 125 -7.65 1.20 -13.21
N ARG A 126 -7.33 2.38 -13.75
CA ARG A 126 -7.07 2.58 -15.19
C ARG A 126 -6.04 1.60 -15.75
N CYS A 127 -4.97 1.33 -15.01
CA CYS A 127 -3.94 0.37 -15.38
C CYS A 127 -4.47 -1.07 -15.58
N GLY A 128 -5.52 -1.45 -14.86
CA GLY A 128 -6.20 -2.73 -15.05
C GLY A 128 -7.04 -2.78 -16.33
N ILE A 129 -7.69 -1.67 -16.70
CA ILE A 129 -8.49 -1.57 -17.93
C ILE A 129 -7.61 -1.71 -19.17
N TYR A 130 -6.41 -1.15 -19.16
CA TYR A 130 -5.46 -1.22 -20.27
C TYR A 130 -4.61 -2.50 -20.28
N CYS A 131 -4.75 -3.37 -19.27
CA CYS A 131 -3.96 -4.59 -19.20
C CYS A 131 -4.56 -5.68 -20.10
N PRO A 132 -3.83 -6.19 -21.13
CA PRO A 132 -4.31 -7.24 -22.02
C PRO A 132 -4.52 -8.57 -21.31
N PHE A 133 -3.92 -8.76 -20.14
CA PHE A 133 -4.07 -9.96 -19.30
C PHE A 133 -5.13 -9.81 -18.20
N GLY A 134 -5.85 -8.68 -18.17
CA GLY A 134 -6.87 -8.41 -17.16
C GLY A 134 -6.33 -8.32 -15.72
N ILE A 135 -5.07 -7.90 -15.55
CA ILE A 135 -4.45 -7.72 -14.23
C ILE A 135 -4.99 -6.42 -13.62
N ASP A 136 -5.77 -6.54 -12.56
CA ASP A 136 -6.25 -5.36 -11.83
C ASP A 136 -5.27 -4.97 -10.72
N THR A 137 -4.32 -4.12 -11.08
CA THR A 137 -3.34 -3.56 -10.13
C THR A 137 -4.00 -2.65 -9.09
N GLY A 138 -5.13 -2.03 -9.40
CA GLY A 138 -5.88 -1.21 -8.46
C GLY A 138 -6.43 -2.04 -7.29
N ILE A 139 -7.02 -3.19 -7.58
CA ILE A 139 -7.45 -4.15 -6.53
C ILE A 139 -6.25 -4.63 -5.71
N MET A 140 -5.12 -4.90 -6.35
CA MET A 140 -3.91 -5.33 -5.64
C MET A 140 -3.39 -4.23 -4.70
N PHE A 141 -3.44 -2.95 -5.10
CA PHE A 141 -3.09 -1.83 -4.21
C PHE A 141 -4.10 -1.65 -3.08
N SER A 142 -5.39 -1.80 -3.33
CA SER A 142 -6.40 -1.76 -2.27
C SER A 142 -6.17 -2.87 -1.24
N TYR A 143 -5.80 -4.06 -1.71
CA TYR A 143 -5.42 -5.17 -0.84
C TYR A 143 -4.15 -4.86 -0.02
N LEU A 144 -3.11 -4.29 -0.66
CA LEU A 144 -1.88 -3.88 0.02
C LEU A 144 -2.17 -2.83 1.11
N ARG A 145 -3.03 -1.85 0.84
CA ARG A 145 -3.46 -0.87 1.86
C ARG A 145 -4.13 -1.53 3.05
N GLY A 146 -4.98 -2.53 2.82
CA GLY A 146 -5.61 -3.30 3.89
C GLY A 146 -4.59 -4.07 4.75
N LEU A 147 -3.54 -4.63 4.13
CA LEU A 147 -2.45 -5.27 4.86
C LEU A 147 -1.65 -4.28 5.72
N LEU A 148 -1.29 -3.13 5.14
CA LEU A 148 -0.57 -2.06 5.84
C LEU A 148 -1.38 -1.56 7.03
N PHE A 149 -2.66 -1.29 6.84
CA PHE A 149 -3.57 -0.90 7.91
C PHE A 149 -3.63 -1.94 9.03
N GLY A 150 -3.70 -3.22 8.68
CA GLY A 150 -3.71 -4.33 9.64
C GLY A 150 -2.43 -4.45 10.48
N GLN A 151 -1.31 -3.92 9.98
CA GLN A 151 -0.01 -3.83 10.66
C GLN A 151 0.22 -2.46 11.34
N GLY A 152 -0.77 -1.56 11.31
CA GLY A 152 -0.69 -0.23 11.91
C GLY A 152 -0.02 0.84 11.04
N PHE A 153 0.37 0.52 9.80
CA PHE A 153 0.90 1.49 8.85
C PHE A 153 -0.24 2.22 8.14
N VAL A 154 -0.49 3.45 8.55
CA VAL A 154 -1.53 4.34 7.98
C VAL A 154 -0.90 5.67 7.56
N PRO A 155 -1.39 6.30 6.45
CA PRO A 155 -0.89 7.59 5.99
C PRO A 155 -1.29 8.73 6.91
#